data_c0595acd120fc0d27ae1e256e15b79c2
#
_entry.id   c0595acd120fc0d27ae1e256e15b79c2
#
_cell.length_a   1.000
_cell.length_b   1.000
_cell.length_c   1.000
_cell.angle_alpha   90.00
_cell.angle_beta   90.00
_cell.angle_gamma   90.00
#
_symmetry.space_group_name_H-M   'P 1'
#
loop_
_entity.id
_entity.type
_entity.pdbx_description
1 polymer ?
#
loop_
_entity_poly.entity_id
_entity_poly.type
_entity_poly.pdbx_seq_one_letter_code
_entity_poly.pdbx_strand_id
1 'polypeptide(L)'
;MITLQKTDYQQMEQAAADAGVTLPIEQTDVWARFQADIPGRTPWGVYLIQRDGETVAFIAFIDMETHGYHYLRSMHGPVWIVKPDEALEREAIDAIAAEVHRADRHVAFIR
;
A
#
# COMPACT_ATOMS: atom_id res chain seq x y z
N MET A 1 4.87 1.57 17.98
CA MET A 1 4.59 2.70 17.05
C MET A 1 4.63 2.20 15.61
N ILE A 2 3.61 2.53 14.84
CA ILE A 2 3.54 2.11 13.43
C ILE A 2 4.14 3.21 12.55
N THR A 3 5.03 2.82 11.65
CA THR A 3 5.60 3.69 10.65
C THR A 3 5.47 3.07 9.27
N LEU A 4 5.45 3.92 8.24
CA LEU A 4 5.39 3.50 6.84
C LEU A 4 6.70 3.88 6.18
N GLN A 5 7.37 2.89 5.59
CA GLN A 5 8.61 3.12 4.85
C GLN A 5 8.32 2.97 3.37
N LYS A 6 8.56 4.04 2.61
CA LYS A 6 8.38 4.01 1.17
C LYS A 6 9.43 3.09 0.53
N THR A 7 8.97 2.26 -0.40
CA THR A 7 9.82 1.29 -1.09
C THR A 7 9.37 1.17 -2.55
N ASP A 8 9.80 0.12 -3.24
CA ASP A 8 9.36 -0.19 -4.58
C ASP A 8 8.82 -1.63 -4.66
N TYR A 9 8.23 -1.98 -5.79
CA TYR A 9 7.63 -3.30 -5.97
C TYR A 9 8.67 -4.41 -5.88
N GLN A 10 9.87 -4.21 -6.41
CA GLN A 10 10.92 -5.22 -6.37
C GLN A 10 11.30 -5.55 -4.93
N GLN A 11 11.51 -4.53 -4.11
CA GLN A 11 11.86 -4.70 -2.70
C GLN A 11 10.71 -5.31 -1.90
N MET A 12 9.48 -4.89 -2.17
CA MET A 12 8.30 -5.45 -1.50
C MET A 12 8.13 -6.93 -1.84
N GLU A 13 8.24 -7.29 -3.11
CA GLU A 13 8.10 -8.68 -3.54
C GLU A 13 9.21 -9.55 -2.96
N GLN A 14 10.44 -9.03 -2.88
CA GLN A 14 11.55 -9.75 -2.25
C GLN A 14 11.30 -9.94 -0.74
N ALA A 15 10.86 -8.89 -0.06
CA ALA A 15 10.58 -8.97 1.37
C ALA A 15 9.45 -9.96 1.67
N ALA A 16 8.42 -9.99 0.82
CA ALA A 16 7.33 -10.95 0.95
C ALA A 16 7.81 -12.38 0.76
N ALA A 17 8.67 -12.62 -0.23
CA ALA A 17 9.25 -13.94 -0.47
C ALA A 17 10.10 -14.38 0.71
N ASP A 18 10.91 -13.50 1.26
CA ASP A 18 11.76 -13.78 2.43
C ASP A 18 10.92 -14.11 3.68
N ALA A 19 9.75 -13.49 3.81
CA ALA A 19 8.84 -13.74 4.92
C ALA A 19 7.91 -14.94 4.69
N GLY A 20 7.96 -15.57 3.50
CA GLY A 20 7.08 -16.68 3.16
C GLY A 20 5.63 -16.26 2.91
N VAL A 21 5.41 -15.01 2.53
CA VAL A 21 4.08 -14.46 2.28
C VAL A 21 3.81 -14.41 0.78
N THR A 22 2.64 -14.92 0.37
CA THR A 22 2.19 -14.80 -1.02
C THR A 22 1.41 -13.52 -1.21
N LEU A 23 1.91 -12.64 -2.09
CA LEU A 23 1.20 -11.41 -2.42
C LEU A 23 0.04 -11.69 -3.37
N PRO A 24 -1.15 -11.09 -3.13
CA PRO A 24 -2.20 -11.06 -4.16
C PRO A 24 -1.67 -10.38 -5.40
N ILE A 25 -2.13 -10.80 -6.58
CA ILE A 25 -1.67 -10.21 -7.84
C ILE A 25 -1.87 -8.69 -7.86
N GLU A 26 -2.92 -8.19 -7.20
CA GLU A 26 -3.26 -6.77 -7.13
C GLU A 26 -2.25 -5.95 -6.33
N GLN A 27 -1.31 -6.61 -5.63
CA GLN A 27 -0.24 -5.95 -4.88
C GLN A 27 1.12 -6.17 -5.55
N THR A 28 1.17 -6.53 -6.83
CA THR A 28 2.43 -6.83 -7.53
C THR A 28 2.75 -5.81 -8.61
N ASP A 29 4.01 -5.79 -9.04
CA ASP A 29 4.48 -4.93 -10.12
C ASP A 29 3.77 -5.25 -11.45
N VAL A 30 3.52 -6.53 -11.72
CA VAL A 30 2.81 -6.94 -12.93
C VAL A 30 1.42 -6.29 -13.00
N TRP A 31 0.69 -6.29 -11.90
CA TRP A 31 -0.61 -5.64 -11.82
C TRP A 31 -0.51 -4.13 -11.98
N ALA A 32 0.50 -3.50 -11.36
CA ALA A 32 0.71 -2.06 -11.46
C ALA A 32 1.00 -1.65 -12.90
N ARG A 33 1.80 -2.41 -13.62
CA ARG A 33 2.08 -2.14 -15.04
C ARG A 33 0.84 -2.27 -15.89
N PHE A 34 0.01 -3.28 -15.62
CA PHE A 34 -1.26 -3.46 -16.30
C PHE A 34 -2.19 -2.28 -16.04
N GLN A 35 -2.28 -1.82 -14.79
CA GLN A 35 -3.11 -0.67 -14.43
C GLN A 35 -2.62 0.61 -15.09
N ALA A 36 -1.30 0.78 -15.21
CA ALA A 36 -0.73 2.00 -15.81
C ALA A 36 -1.11 2.17 -17.28
N ASP A 37 -1.47 1.10 -17.97
CA ASP A 37 -1.93 1.16 -19.37
C ASP A 37 -3.40 1.60 -19.51
N ILE A 38 -4.11 1.70 -18.38
CA ILE A 38 -5.51 2.11 -18.37
C ILE A 38 -5.57 3.62 -18.07
N PRO A 39 -6.24 4.44 -18.92
CA PRO A 39 -6.33 5.87 -18.65
C PRO A 39 -6.93 6.17 -17.29
N GLY A 40 -6.35 7.16 -16.59
CA GLY A 40 -6.78 7.57 -15.26
C GLY A 40 -6.25 6.72 -14.12
N ARG A 41 -5.34 5.76 -14.40
CA ARG A 41 -4.75 4.90 -13.37
C ARG A 41 -3.25 4.97 -13.41
N THR A 42 -2.63 5.22 -12.26
CA THR A 42 -1.17 5.38 -12.16
C THR A 42 -0.68 4.74 -10.85
N PRO A 43 0.41 3.95 -10.88
CA PRO A 43 1.01 3.48 -9.64
C PRO A 43 1.42 4.68 -8.78
N TRP A 44 0.96 4.71 -7.53
CA TRP A 44 1.19 5.86 -6.65
C TRP A 44 2.32 5.64 -5.67
N GLY A 45 2.35 4.49 -5.04
CA GLY A 45 3.40 4.21 -4.06
C GLY A 45 3.27 2.83 -3.46
N VAL A 46 4.40 2.36 -2.93
CA VAL A 46 4.53 1.05 -2.29
C VAL A 46 5.19 1.29 -0.93
N TYR A 47 4.66 0.66 0.11
CA TYR A 47 5.14 0.87 1.47
C TYR A 47 5.30 -0.42 2.23
N LEU A 48 6.36 -0.46 3.06
CA LEU A 48 6.46 -1.43 4.14
C LEU A 48 5.80 -0.81 5.37
N ILE A 49 4.96 -1.58 6.05
CA ILE A 49 4.35 -1.15 7.31
C ILE A 49 5.17 -1.79 8.42
N GLN A 50 5.75 -0.94 9.29
CA GLN A 50 6.66 -1.40 10.33
C GLN A 50 6.11 -1.04 11.70
N ARG A 51 6.32 -1.95 12.65
CA ARG A 51 6.05 -1.71 14.06
C ARG A 51 7.36 -1.86 14.81
N ASP A 52 7.82 -0.75 15.45
CA ASP A 52 9.07 -0.71 16.21
C ASP A 52 10.28 -1.21 15.40
N GLY A 53 10.31 -0.82 14.11
CA GLY A 53 11.40 -1.17 13.20
C GLY A 53 11.28 -2.53 12.52
N GLU A 54 10.25 -3.32 12.84
CA GLU A 54 10.02 -4.63 12.23
C GLU A 54 8.88 -4.56 11.22
N THR A 55 9.12 -5.07 10.01
CA THR A 55 8.10 -5.09 8.96
C THR A 55 7.01 -6.11 9.32
N VAL A 56 5.77 -5.64 9.40
CA VAL A 56 4.61 -6.48 9.75
C VAL A 56 3.60 -6.62 8.61
N ALA A 57 3.67 -5.74 7.60
CA ALA A 57 2.75 -5.78 6.48
C ALA A 57 3.31 -5.01 5.28
N PHE A 58 2.64 -5.15 4.14
CA PHE A 58 2.95 -4.44 2.90
C PHE A 58 1.69 -3.82 2.32
N ILE A 59 1.82 -2.69 1.62
CA ILE A 59 0.69 -2.11 0.89
C ILE A 59 1.19 -1.37 -0.35
N ALA A 60 0.46 -1.51 -1.45
CA ALA A 60 0.70 -0.80 -2.70
C ALA A 60 -0.58 -0.09 -3.13
N PHE A 61 -0.44 1.12 -3.67
CA PHE A 61 -1.57 1.95 -4.07
C PHE A 61 -1.53 2.26 -5.56
N ILE A 62 -2.72 2.30 -6.16
CA ILE A 62 -2.94 2.82 -7.50
C ILE A 62 -3.73 4.13 -7.37
N ASP A 63 -3.24 5.20 -8.01
CA ASP A 63 -3.94 6.47 -8.09
C ASP A 63 -5.02 6.35 -9.16
N MET A 64 -6.26 6.58 -8.76
CA MET A 64 -7.43 6.52 -9.64
C MET A 64 -7.97 7.93 -9.82
N GLU A 65 -7.99 8.42 -11.06
CA GLU A 65 -8.58 9.71 -11.38
C GLU A 65 -9.97 9.52 -11.98
N THR A 66 -10.96 10.21 -11.43
CA THR A 66 -12.32 10.17 -11.95
C THR A 66 -13.03 11.49 -11.63
N HIS A 67 -13.81 12.00 -12.58
CA HIS A 67 -14.60 13.23 -12.42
C HIS A 67 -13.82 14.43 -11.86
N GLY A 68 -12.52 14.51 -12.19
CA GLY A 68 -11.68 15.63 -11.77
C GLY A 68 -11.08 15.51 -10.37
N TYR A 69 -11.24 14.39 -9.69
CA TYR A 69 -10.60 14.15 -8.41
C TYR A 69 -9.84 12.83 -8.39
N HIS A 70 -8.91 12.72 -7.46
CA HIS A 70 -8.06 11.54 -7.28
C HIS A 70 -8.42 10.81 -6.00
N TYR A 71 -8.36 9.48 -6.05
CA TYR A 71 -8.39 8.66 -4.85
C TYR A 71 -7.40 7.52 -5.01
N LEU A 72 -6.97 6.95 -3.89
CA LEU A 72 -6.07 5.80 -3.91
C LEU A 72 -6.85 4.52 -3.69
N ARG A 73 -6.45 3.48 -4.41
CA ARG A 73 -7.04 2.16 -4.28
C ARG A 73 -5.95 1.14 -3.98
N SER A 74 -6.20 0.30 -2.99
CA SER A 74 -5.32 -0.81 -2.66
C SER A 74 -6.16 -2.08 -2.53
N MET A 75 -6.18 -2.87 -3.59
CA MET A 75 -6.96 -4.11 -3.61
C MET A 75 -6.26 -5.16 -2.77
N HIS A 76 -7.00 -5.76 -1.82
CA HIS A 76 -6.49 -6.77 -0.91
C HIS A 76 -5.32 -6.30 -0.04
N GLY A 77 -5.11 -5.02 0.06
CA GLY A 77 -4.13 -4.46 0.98
C GLY A 77 -4.76 -4.00 2.30
N PRO A 78 -3.99 -3.89 3.37
CA PRO A 78 -2.59 -4.32 3.46
C PRO A 78 -2.44 -5.84 3.52
N VAL A 79 -1.28 -6.32 3.07
CA VAL A 79 -0.93 -7.74 3.11
C VAL A 79 -0.11 -7.98 4.38
N TRP A 80 -0.64 -8.77 5.29
CA TRP A 80 -0.05 -8.96 6.62
C TRP A 80 0.95 -10.11 6.66
N ILE A 81 2.13 -9.85 7.23
CA ILE A 81 3.10 -10.90 7.56
C ILE A 81 2.69 -11.59 8.86
N VAL A 82 2.23 -10.80 9.84
CA VAL A 82 1.77 -11.28 11.13
C VAL A 82 0.24 -11.23 11.15
N LYS A 83 -0.39 -12.06 11.98
CA LYS A 83 -1.84 -11.99 12.16
C LYS A 83 -2.15 -10.77 13.03
N PRO A 84 -2.83 -9.74 12.49
CA PRO A 84 -3.08 -8.53 13.27
C PRO A 84 -4.23 -8.73 14.26
N ASP A 85 -4.13 -8.05 15.40
CA ASP A 85 -5.29 -7.84 16.25
C ASP A 85 -6.00 -6.54 15.85
N GLU A 86 -7.12 -6.26 16.48
CA GLU A 86 -7.92 -5.07 16.15
C GLU A 86 -7.14 -3.77 16.38
N ALA A 87 -6.34 -3.71 17.43
CA ALA A 87 -5.55 -2.52 17.75
C ALA A 87 -4.47 -2.27 16.68
N LEU A 88 -3.78 -3.33 16.25
CA LEU A 88 -2.75 -3.22 15.20
C LEU A 88 -3.35 -2.82 13.87
N GLU A 89 -4.51 -3.37 13.49
CA GLU A 89 -5.19 -2.97 12.27
C GLU A 89 -5.56 -1.49 12.29
N ARG A 90 -6.09 -1.01 13.41
CA ARG A 90 -6.47 0.40 13.56
C ARG A 90 -5.26 1.32 13.48
N GLU A 91 -4.19 0.99 14.17
CA GLU A 91 -2.96 1.78 14.11
C GLU A 91 -2.39 1.84 12.70
N ALA A 92 -2.42 0.73 11.97
CA ALA A 92 -1.94 0.67 10.60
C ALA A 92 -2.79 1.53 9.67
N ILE A 93 -4.12 1.46 9.79
CA ILE A 93 -5.04 2.27 8.98
C ILE A 93 -4.82 3.75 9.25
N ASP A 94 -4.68 4.14 10.52
CA ASP A 94 -4.43 5.54 10.88
C ASP A 94 -3.08 6.03 10.33
N ALA A 95 -2.05 5.20 10.39
CA ALA A 95 -0.73 5.54 9.86
C ALA A 95 -0.75 5.67 8.33
N ILE A 96 -1.48 4.80 7.64
CA ILE A 96 -1.66 4.86 6.19
C ILE A 96 -2.36 6.18 5.82
N ALA A 97 -3.46 6.50 6.49
CA ALA A 97 -4.20 7.72 6.21
C ALA A 97 -3.33 8.97 6.44
N ALA A 98 -2.56 8.99 7.51
CA ALA A 98 -1.66 10.11 7.82
C ALA A 98 -0.56 10.26 6.76
N GLU A 99 0.04 9.16 6.33
CA GLU A 99 1.10 9.18 5.32
C GLU A 99 0.57 9.64 3.96
N VAL A 100 -0.58 9.15 3.53
CA VAL A 100 -1.21 9.56 2.29
C VAL A 100 -1.52 11.05 2.30
N HIS A 101 -2.11 11.54 3.39
CA HIS A 101 -2.45 12.96 3.52
C HIS A 101 -1.19 13.84 3.50
N ARG A 102 -0.12 13.40 4.16
CA ARG A 102 1.15 14.13 4.16
C ARG A 102 1.78 14.17 2.77
N ALA A 103 1.76 13.04 2.05
CA ALA A 103 2.42 12.90 0.77
C ALA A 103 1.66 13.59 -0.37
N ASP A 104 0.34 13.58 -0.32
CA ASP A 104 -0.50 14.15 -1.39
C ASP A 104 -1.84 14.62 -0.85
N ARG A 105 -1.98 15.94 -0.69
CA ARG A 105 -3.22 16.55 -0.19
C ARG A 105 -4.36 16.56 -1.20
N HIS A 106 -4.07 16.23 -2.45
CA HIS A 106 -5.09 16.20 -3.49
C HIS A 106 -5.83 14.86 -3.56
N VAL A 107 -5.37 13.87 -2.79
CA VAL A 107 -6.07 12.58 -2.70
C VAL A 107 -7.34 12.77 -1.88
N ALA A 108 -8.49 12.46 -2.50
CA ALA A 108 -9.78 12.65 -1.85
C ALA A 108 -10.06 11.59 -0.79
N PHE A 109 -9.71 10.33 -1.06
CA PHE A 109 -9.93 9.22 -0.13
C PHE A 109 -9.10 8.00 -0.54
N ILE A 110 -9.05 7.00 0.36
CA ILE A 110 -8.44 5.70 0.12
C ILE A 110 -9.55 4.65 0.08
N ARG A 111 -9.43 3.74 -0.87
CA ARG A 111 -10.46 2.72 -1.05
C ARG A 111 -9.95 1.29 -0.96
#